data_267d67748ea32a99315b43db1e5395a5
#
_entry.id   267d67748ea32a99315b43db1e5395a5
#
_cell.length_a   1.000
_cell.length_b   1.000
_cell.length_c   1.000
_cell.angle_alpha   90.00
_cell.angle_beta   90.00
_cell.angle_gamma   90.00
#
_symmetry.space_group_name_H-M   'P 1'
#
loop_
_entity.id
_entity.type
_entity.pdbx_description
1 polymer ?
#
loop_
_entity_poly.entity_id
_entity_poly.type
_entity_poly.pdbx_seq_one_letter_code
_entity_poly.pdbx_strand_id
1 'polypeptide(L)'
;MVPSDTSTAHTGCVPDVPDVLDPALRGTVRLLGGPGTGKTRLLLEAAAARIAAGSDPESVLLLTGSGRLGAQARGALTARLLSGPGRAAVRQPLVRSVHAYAFAVLRLAAQRAGDPPPRLITGAEQDNVIRELLAGDLEDGARGWPAALRAALSTDGFANELRDLMSRCAERGIDPVQLQRIGRLHGRPEWVAAGRFAQQYEQVMLLRAAVGMAAPQATVPALGAADLVGAALDALAADRGLLAAEHARIGLLLVDDVQNLDPQAALLVQVLARGAGAAVLAGDPNQAVFGFRGADAGALLDGDGPAVQLTASHRCAPAVARAVSGLAGLLPGLGPARAITGAE
;
A
#
# COMPACT_ATOMS: atom_id res chain seq x y z
N MET A 1 52.66 -18.40 -43.06
CA MET A 1 52.77 -17.70 -41.74
C MET A 1 51.51 -16.94 -41.56
N VAL A 2 50.54 -17.55 -40.89
CA VAL A 2 49.18 -17.01 -40.68
C VAL A 2 49.06 -16.74 -39.18
N PRO A 3 48.70 -15.55 -38.74
CA PRO A 3 48.47 -15.31 -37.32
C PRO A 3 47.08 -15.82 -36.93
N SER A 4 47.08 -16.64 -35.91
CA SER A 4 45.90 -17.16 -35.23
C SER A 4 45.21 -16.04 -34.42
N ASP A 5 44.03 -15.68 -34.84
CA ASP A 5 43.08 -14.84 -34.08
C ASP A 5 42.45 -15.67 -32.97
N THR A 6 42.86 -15.41 -31.75
CA THR A 6 42.16 -15.90 -30.54
C THR A 6 41.02 -14.95 -30.22
N SER A 7 39.84 -15.27 -30.73
CA SER A 7 38.55 -14.67 -30.30
C SER A 7 38.26 -15.09 -28.86
N THR A 8 38.49 -14.19 -27.90
CA THR A 8 38.02 -14.31 -26.54
C THR A 8 36.52 -14.12 -26.55
N ALA A 9 35.79 -15.23 -26.47
CA ALA A 9 34.37 -15.22 -26.21
C ALA A 9 34.12 -14.57 -24.83
N HIS A 10 33.56 -13.37 -24.82
CA HIS A 10 32.93 -12.81 -23.62
C HIS A 10 31.74 -13.70 -23.26
N THR A 11 31.96 -14.59 -22.31
CA THR A 11 30.89 -15.28 -21.59
C THR A 11 30.16 -14.21 -20.79
N GLY A 12 29.07 -13.64 -21.35
CA GLY A 12 28.18 -12.78 -20.63
C GLY A 12 27.57 -13.60 -19.48
N CYS A 13 27.96 -13.23 -18.27
CA CYS A 13 27.36 -13.75 -17.05
C CYS A 13 25.82 -13.41 -17.12
N VAL A 14 24.99 -14.42 -17.40
CA VAL A 14 23.55 -14.31 -17.22
C VAL A 14 23.37 -14.01 -15.73
N PRO A 15 22.76 -12.89 -15.34
CA PRO A 15 22.55 -12.60 -13.93
C PRO A 15 21.78 -13.77 -13.32
N ASP A 16 22.31 -14.31 -12.23
CA ASP A 16 21.72 -15.42 -11.50
C ASP A 16 20.31 -15.01 -11.08
N VAL A 17 19.27 -15.71 -11.61
CA VAL A 17 17.89 -15.38 -11.31
C VAL A 17 17.65 -15.77 -9.86
N PRO A 18 17.30 -14.82 -8.97
CA PRO A 18 17.16 -15.13 -7.54
C PRO A 18 16.05 -16.14 -7.30
N ASP A 19 16.33 -17.16 -6.51
CA ASP A 19 15.32 -18.08 -6.04
C ASP A 19 14.53 -17.43 -4.88
N VAL A 20 13.27 -17.10 -5.13
CA VAL A 20 12.36 -16.51 -4.15
C VAL A 20 12.08 -17.47 -2.97
N LEU A 21 12.25 -18.76 -3.18
CA LEU A 21 12.06 -19.80 -2.14
C LEU A 21 13.29 -20.03 -1.29
N ASP A 22 14.46 -19.48 -1.68
CA ASP A 22 15.69 -19.63 -0.90
C ASP A 22 15.55 -18.96 0.48
N PRO A 23 15.64 -19.70 1.58
CA PRO A 23 15.64 -19.13 2.93
C PRO A 23 16.79 -18.17 3.20
N ALA A 24 17.87 -18.22 2.40
CA ALA A 24 19.02 -17.33 2.48
C ALA A 24 18.85 -16.04 1.66
N LEU A 25 17.74 -15.87 0.94
CA LEU A 25 17.47 -14.67 0.12
C LEU A 25 17.74 -13.38 0.92
N ARG A 26 18.38 -12.40 0.28
CA ARG A 26 18.68 -11.06 0.81
C ARG A 26 18.34 -9.99 -0.22
N GLY A 27 18.13 -8.77 0.30
CA GLY A 27 17.80 -7.62 -0.55
C GLY A 27 16.38 -7.66 -1.10
N THR A 28 16.10 -6.82 -2.09
CA THR A 28 14.78 -6.68 -2.69
C THR A 28 14.72 -7.34 -4.05
N VAL A 29 13.72 -8.22 -4.24
CA VAL A 29 13.45 -8.91 -5.51
C VAL A 29 12.05 -8.56 -5.99
N ARG A 30 11.91 -8.25 -7.29
CA ARG A 30 10.61 -8.05 -7.92
C ARG A 30 10.12 -9.36 -8.51
N LEU A 31 8.88 -9.72 -8.19
CA LEU A 31 8.21 -10.91 -8.73
C LEU A 31 7.13 -10.46 -9.72
N LEU A 32 7.44 -10.58 -11.00
CA LEU A 32 6.59 -10.09 -12.07
C LEU A 32 5.84 -11.24 -12.72
N GLY A 33 4.56 -11.06 -13.02
CA GLY A 33 3.80 -12.09 -13.71
C GLY A 33 2.38 -11.68 -14.04
N GLY A 34 1.86 -12.15 -15.15
CA GLY A 34 0.50 -11.87 -15.62
C GLY A 34 -0.59 -12.54 -14.76
N PRO A 35 -1.86 -12.50 -15.22
CA PRO A 35 -2.97 -13.10 -14.52
C PRO A 35 -2.79 -14.62 -14.35
N GLY A 36 -2.98 -15.11 -13.12
CA GLY A 36 -2.95 -16.54 -12.84
C GLY A 36 -1.59 -17.21 -12.86
N THR A 37 -0.47 -16.46 -12.95
CA THR A 37 0.90 -17.03 -12.99
C THR A 37 1.42 -17.53 -11.64
N GLY A 38 0.63 -17.39 -10.57
CA GLY A 38 1.00 -17.97 -9.27
C GLY A 38 1.77 -17.04 -8.34
N LYS A 39 1.83 -15.72 -8.59
CA LYS A 39 2.51 -14.73 -7.72
C LYS A 39 2.20 -14.93 -6.24
N THR A 40 0.93 -14.80 -5.87
CA THR A 40 0.47 -14.98 -4.48
C THR A 40 0.83 -16.36 -3.91
N ARG A 41 0.72 -17.41 -4.74
CA ARG A 41 1.10 -18.78 -4.33
C ARG A 41 2.58 -18.84 -3.98
N LEU A 42 3.44 -18.27 -4.81
CA LEU A 42 4.89 -18.26 -4.60
C LEU A 42 5.28 -17.45 -3.34
N LEU A 43 4.61 -16.32 -3.07
CA LEU A 43 4.80 -15.57 -1.83
C LEU A 43 4.45 -16.41 -0.60
N LEU A 44 3.35 -17.17 -0.63
CA LEU A 44 2.95 -18.05 0.48
C LEU A 44 3.91 -19.22 0.65
N GLU A 45 4.45 -19.77 -0.44
CA GLU A 45 5.47 -20.81 -0.42
C GLU A 45 6.79 -20.28 0.15
N ALA A 46 7.22 -19.07 -0.23
CA ALA A 46 8.40 -18.41 0.32
C ALA A 46 8.27 -18.15 1.84
N ALA A 47 7.11 -17.68 2.31
CA ALA A 47 6.82 -17.52 3.73
C ALA A 47 6.94 -18.85 4.47
N ALA A 48 6.32 -19.90 3.95
CA ALA A 48 6.36 -21.22 4.56
C ALA A 48 7.77 -21.84 4.55
N ALA A 49 8.52 -21.71 3.45
CA ALA A 49 9.90 -22.20 3.34
C ALA A 49 10.82 -21.48 4.35
N ARG A 50 10.68 -20.16 4.50
CA ARG A 50 11.47 -19.38 5.47
C ARG A 50 11.23 -19.84 6.91
N ILE A 51 9.96 -20.08 7.26
CA ILE A 51 9.58 -20.56 8.60
C ILE A 51 10.05 -22.01 8.80
N ALA A 52 9.89 -22.88 7.81
CA ALA A 52 10.37 -24.26 7.87
C ALA A 52 11.89 -24.36 8.02
N ALA A 53 12.64 -23.40 7.48
CA ALA A 53 14.09 -23.29 7.65
C ALA A 53 14.52 -22.75 9.04
N GLY A 54 13.58 -22.52 9.97
CA GLY A 54 13.85 -22.13 11.35
C GLY A 54 13.79 -20.63 11.62
N SER A 55 13.35 -19.80 10.66
CA SER A 55 13.11 -18.38 10.93
C SER A 55 11.92 -18.20 11.86
N ASP A 56 12.00 -17.21 12.76
CA ASP A 56 10.88 -16.81 13.59
C ASP A 56 9.66 -16.44 12.72
N PRO A 57 8.50 -17.08 12.89
CA PRO A 57 7.30 -16.72 12.17
C PRO A 57 6.92 -15.24 12.29
N GLU A 58 7.19 -14.58 13.41
CA GLU A 58 6.93 -13.15 13.62
C GLU A 58 7.86 -12.24 12.79
N SER A 59 8.98 -12.79 12.27
CA SER A 59 9.88 -12.07 11.37
C SER A 59 9.43 -12.09 9.91
N VAL A 60 8.37 -12.83 9.56
CA VAL A 60 7.81 -12.88 8.21
C VAL A 60 6.55 -12.01 8.15
N LEU A 61 6.53 -11.04 7.24
CA LEU A 61 5.40 -10.13 7.05
C LEU A 61 4.92 -10.19 5.60
N LEU A 62 3.68 -10.63 5.39
CA LEU A 62 3.00 -10.57 4.08
C LEU A 62 1.98 -9.42 4.09
N LEU A 63 2.18 -8.43 3.23
CA LEU A 63 1.29 -7.30 3.02
C LEU A 63 0.42 -7.49 1.78
N THR A 64 -0.84 -7.10 1.88
CA THR A 64 -1.82 -7.12 0.78
C THR A 64 -2.51 -5.76 0.66
N GLY A 65 -3.02 -5.43 -0.53
CA GLY A 65 -3.72 -4.17 -0.75
C GLY A 65 -5.09 -4.06 -0.05
N SER A 66 -5.69 -5.16 0.41
CA SER A 66 -6.98 -5.14 1.07
C SER A 66 -7.13 -6.20 2.16
N GLY A 67 -8.02 -5.94 3.13
CA GLY A 67 -8.32 -6.88 4.20
C GLY A 67 -8.91 -8.20 3.70
N ARG A 68 -9.70 -8.20 2.62
CA ARG A 68 -10.27 -9.40 2.00
C ARG A 68 -9.18 -10.30 1.43
N LEU A 69 -8.26 -9.76 0.66
CA LEU A 69 -7.11 -10.50 0.11
C LEU A 69 -6.22 -11.02 1.24
N GLY A 70 -5.98 -10.20 2.27
CA GLY A 70 -5.26 -10.60 3.46
C GLY A 70 -5.90 -11.77 4.21
N ALA A 71 -7.23 -11.81 4.33
CA ALA A 71 -7.93 -12.92 4.96
C ALA A 71 -7.79 -14.22 4.17
N GLN A 72 -7.90 -14.18 2.84
CA GLN A 72 -7.69 -15.33 1.96
C GLN A 72 -6.25 -15.84 2.04
N ALA A 73 -5.27 -14.96 1.93
CA ALA A 73 -3.85 -15.32 2.03
C ALA A 73 -3.49 -15.89 3.40
N ARG A 74 -4.07 -15.35 4.48
CA ARG A 74 -3.88 -15.88 5.85
C ARG A 74 -4.39 -17.31 5.97
N GLY A 75 -5.62 -17.59 5.51
CA GLY A 75 -6.18 -18.96 5.52
C GLY A 75 -5.30 -19.94 4.75
N ALA A 76 -4.83 -19.54 3.57
CA ALA A 76 -3.96 -20.36 2.73
C ALA A 76 -2.57 -20.59 3.36
N LEU A 77 -1.97 -19.59 4.00
CA LEU A 77 -0.70 -19.71 4.71
C LEU A 77 -0.85 -20.62 5.94
N THR A 78 -1.90 -20.42 6.74
CA THR A 78 -2.20 -21.25 7.91
C THR A 78 -2.34 -22.72 7.53
N ALA A 79 -3.09 -23.01 6.45
CA ALA A 79 -3.23 -24.40 5.97
C ALA A 79 -1.88 -25.03 5.60
N ARG A 80 -0.98 -24.27 4.95
CA ARG A 80 0.37 -24.75 4.61
C ARG A 80 1.23 -25.02 5.86
N LEU A 81 1.21 -24.11 6.82
CA LEU A 81 1.99 -24.24 8.06
C LEU A 81 1.50 -25.44 8.93
N LEU A 82 0.19 -25.69 8.93
CA LEU A 82 -0.38 -26.84 9.66
C LEU A 82 -0.10 -28.18 8.97
N SER A 83 0.14 -28.19 7.66
CA SER A 83 0.47 -29.40 6.88
C SER A 83 1.97 -29.71 6.91
N GLY A 84 2.82 -28.76 7.38
CA GLY A 84 4.28 -28.91 7.46
C GLY A 84 4.76 -29.46 8.80
N PRO A 85 6.04 -29.89 8.88
CA PRO A 85 6.68 -30.23 10.14
C PRO A 85 6.90 -28.97 10.98
N GLY A 86 6.26 -28.89 12.12
CA GLY A 86 6.41 -27.79 13.08
C GLY A 86 5.16 -26.90 13.19
N ARG A 87 4.41 -27.10 14.28
CA ARG A 87 3.26 -26.23 14.59
C ARG A 87 3.78 -24.95 15.26
N ALA A 88 3.83 -23.85 14.51
CA ALA A 88 4.20 -22.55 15.09
C ALA A 88 2.94 -21.81 15.56
N ALA A 89 2.89 -21.46 16.85
CA ALA A 89 1.91 -20.51 17.36
C ALA A 89 2.44 -19.08 17.12
N VAL A 90 1.68 -18.27 16.41
CA VAL A 90 2.07 -16.90 16.04
C VAL A 90 1.30 -15.91 16.92
N ARG A 91 2.00 -15.04 17.61
CA ARG A 91 1.39 -13.97 18.43
C ARG A 91 0.74 -12.89 17.58
N GLN A 92 1.35 -12.55 16.44
CA GLN A 92 0.85 -11.56 15.50
C GLN A 92 0.53 -12.20 14.15
N PRO A 93 -0.51 -11.71 13.44
CA PRO A 93 -0.80 -12.21 12.11
C PRO A 93 0.39 -11.98 11.18
N LEU A 94 0.85 -13.03 10.51
CA LEU A 94 1.86 -12.97 9.45
C LEU A 94 1.35 -12.22 8.21
N VAL A 95 0.04 -12.21 8.00
CA VAL A 95 -0.61 -11.57 6.84
C VAL A 95 -1.47 -10.42 7.31
N ARG A 96 -1.23 -9.22 6.73
CA ARG A 96 -1.99 -8.00 7.02
C ARG A 96 -2.28 -7.24 5.73
N SER A 97 -3.35 -6.44 5.70
CA SER A 97 -3.40 -5.36 4.73
C SER A 97 -2.43 -4.23 5.13
N VAL A 98 -1.99 -3.42 4.16
CA VAL A 98 -1.10 -2.28 4.43
C VAL A 98 -1.71 -1.36 5.49
N HIS A 99 -3.00 -1.05 5.41
CA HIS A 99 -3.71 -0.25 6.42
C HIS A 99 -3.75 -0.90 7.81
N ALA A 100 -3.97 -2.23 7.89
CA ALA A 100 -3.95 -2.92 9.18
C ALA A 100 -2.54 -2.98 9.79
N TYR A 101 -1.51 -3.01 8.95
CA TYR A 101 -0.13 -2.90 9.41
C TYR A 101 0.17 -1.47 9.90
N ALA A 102 -0.20 -0.43 9.14
CA ALA A 102 -0.07 0.96 9.54
C ALA A 102 -0.74 1.23 10.89
N PHE A 103 -1.96 0.72 11.10
CA PHE A 103 -2.65 0.83 12.39
C PHE A 103 -1.90 0.14 13.53
N ALA A 104 -1.25 -1.00 13.27
CA ALA A 104 -0.44 -1.68 14.28
C ALA A 104 0.82 -0.87 14.63
N VAL A 105 1.47 -0.23 13.66
CA VAL A 105 2.60 0.69 13.88
C VAL A 105 2.16 1.87 14.78
N LEU A 106 1.02 2.48 14.47
CA LEU A 106 0.48 3.59 15.28
C LEU A 106 0.15 3.17 16.72
N ARG A 107 -0.41 1.98 16.91
CA ARG A 107 -0.64 1.45 18.26
C ARG A 107 0.67 1.23 19.03
N LEU A 108 1.69 0.74 18.35
CA LEU A 108 3.00 0.56 18.95
C LEU A 108 3.67 1.91 19.27
N ALA A 109 3.55 2.90 18.38
CA ALA A 109 4.04 4.27 18.63
C ALA A 109 3.36 4.88 19.87
N ALA A 110 2.03 4.80 19.95
CA ALA A 110 1.27 5.28 21.11
C ALA A 110 1.68 4.57 22.41
N GLN A 111 1.83 3.25 22.37
CA GLN A 111 2.30 2.49 23.54
C GLN A 111 3.70 2.93 24.01
N ARG A 112 4.61 3.22 23.09
CA ARG A 112 5.98 3.70 23.41
C ARG A 112 5.97 5.11 23.99
N ALA A 113 5.06 5.96 23.53
CA ALA A 113 4.87 7.32 24.04
C ALA A 113 4.08 7.37 25.36
N GLY A 114 3.44 6.28 25.77
CA GLY A 114 2.52 6.25 26.91
C GLY A 114 1.15 6.85 26.58
N ASP A 115 0.84 7.02 25.31
CA ASP A 115 -0.41 7.58 24.81
C ASP A 115 -1.49 6.50 24.61
N PRO A 116 -2.78 6.86 24.65
CA PRO A 116 -3.86 5.95 24.28
C PRO A 116 -3.76 5.57 22.79
N PRO A 117 -4.09 4.30 22.42
CA PRO A 117 -4.01 3.86 21.04
C PRO A 117 -4.99 4.62 20.15
N PRO A 118 -4.68 4.90 18.87
CA PRO A 118 -5.59 5.59 17.96
C PRO A 118 -6.87 4.78 17.70
N ARG A 119 -7.97 5.49 17.46
CA ARG A 119 -9.27 4.94 17.08
C ARG A 119 -9.52 5.17 15.59
N LEU A 120 -10.14 4.22 14.92
CA LEU A 120 -10.65 4.43 13.57
C LEU A 120 -11.99 5.18 13.64
N ILE A 121 -12.08 6.28 12.89
CA ILE A 121 -13.35 6.93 12.62
C ILE A 121 -14.10 6.16 11.52
N THR A 122 -15.37 5.91 11.72
CA THR A 122 -16.20 5.29 10.68
C THR A 122 -16.54 6.29 9.59
N GLY A 123 -16.86 5.81 8.37
CA GLY A 123 -17.31 6.69 7.30
C GLY A 123 -18.54 7.51 7.68
N ALA A 124 -19.50 6.92 8.44
CA ALA A 124 -20.67 7.62 8.90
C ALA A 124 -20.36 8.75 9.91
N GLU A 125 -19.41 8.53 10.82
CA GLU A 125 -18.93 9.58 11.74
C GLU A 125 -18.24 10.72 10.97
N GLN A 126 -17.42 10.38 9.97
CA GLN A 126 -16.75 11.35 9.11
C GLN A 126 -17.78 12.17 8.31
N ASP A 127 -18.77 11.51 7.70
CA ASP A 127 -19.85 12.16 6.97
C ASP A 127 -20.67 13.11 7.84
N ASN A 128 -20.91 12.76 9.11
CA ASN A 128 -21.61 13.64 10.04
C ASN A 128 -20.83 14.92 10.33
N VAL A 129 -19.52 14.79 10.61
CA VAL A 129 -18.65 15.98 10.84
C VAL A 129 -18.58 16.86 9.61
N ILE A 130 -18.44 16.27 8.41
CA ILE A 130 -18.42 17.03 7.16
C ILE A 130 -19.73 17.80 6.98
N ARG A 131 -20.89 17.16 7.18
CA ARG A 131 -22.20 17.83 7.05
C ARG A 131 -22.41 18.95 8.06
N GLU A 132 -21.99 18.73 9.31
CA GLU A 132 -22.06 19.79 10.33
C GLU A 132 -21.23 21.02 9.94
N LEU A 133 -20.03 20.83 9.45
CA LEU A 133 -19.17 21.92 8.99
C LEU A 133 -19.72 22.62 7.74
N LEU A 134 -20.26 21.86 6.78
CA LEU A 134 -20.91 22.44 5.59
C LEU A 134 -22.17 23.24 5.95
N ALA A 135 -22.94 22.80 6.95
CA ALA A 135 -24.08 23.54 7.46
C ALA A 135 -23.64 24.87 8.09
N GLY A 136 -22.58 24.88 8.89
CA GLY A 136 -21.99 26.11 9.43
C GLY A 136 -21.49 27.05 8.33
N ASP A 137 -20.82 26.52 7.29
CA ASP A 137 -20.40 27.33 6.13
C ASP A 137 -21.61 27.98 5.43
N LEU A 138 -22.75 27.28 5.33
CA LEU A 138 -23.99 27.82 4.75
C LEU A 138 -24.60 28.93 5.61
N GLU A 139 -24.64 28.76 6.92
CA GLU A 139 -25.11 29.78 7.87
C GLU A 139 -24.29 31.05 7.79
N ASP A 140 -22.96 30.93 7.56
CA ASP A 140 -22.03 32.06 7.33
C ASP A 140 -22.09 32.61 5.90
N GLY A 141 -23.06 32.17 5.08
CA GLY A 141 -23.29 32.66 3.71
C GLY A 141 -22.38 32.04 2.66
N ALA A 142 -21.72 30.92 2.97
CA ALA A 142 -20.90 30.12 2.06
C ALA A 142 -19.83 30.92 1.27
N ARG A 143 -19.33 32.01 1.83
CA ARG A 143 -18.39 32.93 1.16
C ARG A 143 -17.06 32.28 0.80
N GLY A 144 -16.73 31.21 1.51
CA GLY A 144 -15.54 30.38 1.27
C GLY A 144 -15.60 29.55 -0.01
N TRP A 145 -16.79 29.33 -0.57
CA TRP A 145 -17.05 28.44 -1.70
C TRP A 145 -17.34 29.21 -2.99
N PRO A 146 -16.91 28.71 -4.16
CA PRO A 146 -17.29 29.23 -5.47
C PRO A 146 -18.83 29.33 -5.60
N ALA A 147 -19.32 30.38 -6.21
CA ALA A 147 -20.77 30.61 -6.32
C ALA A 147 -21.51 29.41 -6.96
N ALA A 148 -20.90 28.75 -7.95
CA ALA A 148 -21.47 27.60 -8.63
C ALA A 148 -21.67 26.38 -7.72
N LEU A 149 -20.93 26.26 -6.62
CA LEU A 149 -21.01 25.11 -5.71
C LEU A 149 -21.94 25.35 -4.49
N ARG A 150 -22.29 26.61 -4.19
CA ARG A 150 -23.01 26.95 -2.95
C ARG A 150 -24.34 26.21 -2.81
N ALA A 151 -25.09 26.02 -3.89
CA ALA A 151 -26.33 25.29 -3.88
C ALA A 151 -26.16 23.78 -3.61
N ALA A 152 -24.98 23.22 -3.86
CA ALA A 152 -24.68 21.81 -3.64
C ALA A 152 -24.23 21.48 -2.22
N LEU A 153 -23.79 22.48 -1.44
CA LEU A 153 -23.20 22.27 -0.09
C LEU A 153 -24.15 21.55 0.87
N SER A 154 -25.48 21.70 0.70
CA SER A 154 -26.50 21.05 1.53
C SER A 154 -26.80 19.61 1.12
N THR A 155 -26.17 19.10 0.06
CA THR A 155 -26.48 17.77 -0.49
C THR A 155 -25.53 16.70 0.05
N ASP A 156 -26.07 15.50 0.29
CA ASP A 156 -25.25 14.32 0.66
C ASP A 156 -24.24 13.97 -0.42
N GLY A 157 -24.58 14.18 -1.70
CA GLY A 157 -23.69 13.96 -2.82
C GLY A 157 -22.42 14.80 -2.74
N PHE A 158 -22.56 16.10 -2.42
CA PHE A 158 -21.41 16.98 -2.25
C PHE A 158 -20.54 16.60 -1.05
N ALA A 159 -21.15 16.26 0.07
CA ALA A 159 -20.42 15.79 1.26
C ALA A 159 -19.59 14.52 0.95
N ASN A 160 -20.15 13.58 0.19
CA ASN A 160 -19.46 12.37 -0.25
C ASN A 160 -18.30 12.68 -1.18
N GLU A 161 -18.49 13.55 -2.20
CA GLU A 161 -17.40 13.96 -3.10
C GLU A 161 -16.28 14.68 -2.36
N LEU A 162 -16.62 15.50 -1.38
CA LEU A 162 -15.65 16.21 -0.56
C LEU A 162 -14.84 15.24 0.31
N ARG A 163 -15.51 14.28 0.96
CA ARG A 163 -14.84 13.20 1.70
C ARG A 163 -13.90 12.40 0.79
N ASP A 164 -14.36 12.03 -0.41
CA ASP A 164 -13.57 11.26 -1.36
C ASP A 164 -12.35 12.07 -1.86
N LEU A 165 -12.51 13.38 -2.07
CA LEU A 165 -11.38 14.26 -2.41
C LEU A 165 -10.35 14.31 -1.26
N MET A 166 -10.80 14.50 -0.02
CA MET A 166 -9.93 14.50 1.17
C MET A 166 -9.19 13.17 1.30
N SER A 167 -9.88 12.04 1.15
CA SER A 167 -9.29 10.72 1.18
C SER A 167 -8.22 10.54 0.10
N ARG A 168 -8.47 10.99 -1.13
CA ARG A 168 -7.48 10.94 -2.22
C ARG A 168 -6.28 11.85 -1.99
N CYS A 169 -6.47 12.98 -1.31
CA CYS A 169 -5.36 13.84 -0.90
C CYS A 169 -4.49 13.10 0.13
N ALA A 170 -5.09 12.49 1.15
CA ALA A 170 -4.38 11.72 2.16
C ALA A 170 -3.63 10.52 1.55
N GLU A 171 -4.26 9.74 0.65
CA GLU A 171 -3.63 8.62 -0.09
C GLU A 171 -2.41 9.07 -0.92
N ARG A 172 -2.35 10.35 -1.31
CA ARG A 172 -1.22 10.96 -2.05
C ARG A 172 -0.24 11.74 -1.19
N GLY A 173 -0.48 11.86 0.10
CA GLY A 173 0.32 12.68 0.99
C GLY A 173 0.20 14.18 0.70
N ILE A 174 -0.95 14.62 0.18
CA ILE A 174 -1.26 16.03 -0.09
C ILE A 174 -2.00 16.59 1.13
N ASP A 175 -1.33 17.45 1.89
CA ASP A 175 -1.96 18.15 3.00
C ASP A 175 -2.94 19.26 2.54
N PRO A 176 -3.83 19.76 3.44
CA PRO A 176 -4.80 20.78 3.07
C PRO A 176 -4.20 22.08 2.51
N VAL A 177 -3.02 22.49 2.96
CA VAL A 177 -2.32 23.70 2.48
C VAL A 177 -1.77 23.46 1.06
N GLN A 178 -1.23 22.28 0.83
CA GLN A 178 -0.76 21.86 -0.50
C GLN A 178 -1.93 21.79 -1.49
N LEU A 179 -3.10 21.26 -1.09
CA LEU A 179 -4.29 21.23 -1.94
C LEU A 179 -4.72 22.65 -2.34
N GLN A 180 -4.73 23.61 -1.41
CA GLN A 180 -4.99 25.02 -1.72
C GLN A 180 -3.98 25.59 -2.70
N ARG A 181 -2.69 25.28 -2.53
CA ARG A 181 -1.61 25.75 -3.41
C ARG A 181 -1.80 25.19 -4.83
N ILE A 182 -2.07 23.90 -4.95
CA ILE A 182 -2.34 23.23 -6.23
C ILE A 182 -3.56 23.87 -6.89
N GLY A 183 -4.63 24.11 -6.14
CA GLY A 183 -5.84 24.77 -6.63
C GLY A 183 -5.57 26.17 -7.20
N ARG A 184 -4.74 26.99 -6.53
CA ARG A 184 -4.33 28.30 -7.04
C ARG A 184 -3.49 28.20 -8.31
N LEU A 185 -2.53 27.26 -8.34
CA LEU A 185 -1.63 27.07 -9.47
C LEU A 185 -2.38 26.67 -10.74
N HIS A 186 -3.43 25.83 -10.60
CA HIS A 186 -4.20 25.31 -11.72
C HIS A 186 -5.52 26.04 -11.98
N GLY A 187 -5.76 27.20 -11.34
CA GLY A 187 -6.99 27.96 -11.51
C GLY A 187 -8.26 27.20 -11.07
N ARG A 188 -8.14 26.32 -10.06
CA ARG A 188 -9.23 25.49 -9.53
C ARG A 188 -9.71 26.02 -8.18
N PRO A 189 -10.60 27.03 -8.17
CA PRO A 189 -11.09 27.65 -6.94
C PRO A 189 -11.82 26.66 -6.03
N GLU A 190 -12.43 25.62 -6.58
CA GLU A 190 -13.04 24.53 -5.82
C GLU A 190 -12.02 23.75 -4.99
N TRP A 191 -10.81 23.55 -5.47
CA TRP A 191 -9.75 22.88 -4.70
C TRP A 191 -9.19 23.79 -3.60
N VAL A 192 -9.16 25.10 -3.85
CA VAL A 192 -8.79 26.07 -2.81
C VAL A 192 -9.80 26.05 -1.67
N ALA A 193 -11.11 26.01 -2.01
CA ALA A 193 -12.18 25.94 -1.03
C ALA A 193 -12.16 24.61 -0.25
N ALA A 194 -12.01 23.49 -0.96
CA ALA A 194 -11.90 22.18 -0.36
C ALA A 194 -10.69 22.06 0.58
N GLY A 195 -9.53 22.64 0.20
CA GLY A 195 -8.34 22.63 1.06
C GLY A 195 -8.52 23.47 2.34
N ARG A 196 -9.25 24.61 2.27
CA ARG A 196 -9.63 25.37 3.49
C ARG A 196 -10.56 24.56 4.37
N PHE A 197 -11.57 23.92 3.77
CA PHE A 197 -12.50 23.08 4.49
C PHE A 197 -11.78 21.90 5.17
N ALA A 198 -10.86 21.22 4.46
CA ALA A 198 -10.07 20.12 5.02
C ALA A 198 -9.24 20.60 6.22
N GLN A 199 -8.65 21.78 6.16
CA GLN A 199 -7.93 22.38 7.28
C GLN A 199 -8.84 22.64 8.49
N GLN A 200 -10.04 23.17 8.25
CA GLN A 200 -11.06 23.37 9.30
C GLN A 200 -11.50 22.02 9.90
N TYR A 201 -11.72 21.01 9.05
CA TYR A 201 -12.05 19.65 9.48
C TYR A 201 -10.97 19.07 10.42
N GLU A 202 -9.69 19.15 10.04
CA GLU A 202 -8.58 18.70 10.89
C GLU A 202 -8.55 19.43 12.24
N GLN A 203 -8.75 20.76 12.24
CA GLN A 203 -8.80 21.54 13.47
C GLN A 203 -9.95 21.12 14.38
N VAL A 204 -11.14 20.88 13.82
CA VAL A 204 -12.31 20.40 14.60
C VAL A 204 -12.06 19.00 15.14
N MET A 205 -11.44 18.12 14.36
CA MET A 205 -11.09 16.78 14.83
C MET A 205 -10.06 16.82 15.97
N LEU A 206 -9.05 17.70 15.90
CA LEU A 206 -8.10 17.93 17.00
C LEU A 206 -8.76 18.50 18.24
N LEU A 207 -9.67 19.46 18.10
CA LEU A 207 -10.42 20.03 19.21
C LEU A 207 -11.33 18.99 19.88
N ARG A 208 -12.03 18.17 19.09
CA ARG A 208 -12.86 17.07 19.61
C ARG A 208 -12.03 16.04 20.38
N ALA A 209 -10.84 15.72 19.87
CA ALA A 209 -9.89 14.85 20.58
C ALA A 209 -9.44 15.48 21.91
N ALA A 210 -9.14 16.79 21.93
CA ALA A 210 -8.70 17.52 23.12
C ALA A 210 -9.80 17.68 24.18
N VAL A 211 -11.04 18.00 23.77
CA VAL A 211 -12.19 18.13 24.69
C VAL A 211 -12.58 16.77 25.27
N GLY A 212 -12.38 15.70 24.53
CA GLY A 212 -12.57 14.34 25.02
C GLY A 212 -11.64 13.95 26.18
N MET A 213 -10.60 14.72 26.49
CA MET A 213 -9.72 14.49 27.65
C MET A 213 -10.48 14.62 29.00
N ALA A 214 -11.65 15.21 29.02
CA ALA A 214 -12.51 15.27 30.22
C ALA A 214 -13.40 14.02 30.41
N ALA A 215 -13.49 13.14 29.42
CA ALA A 215 -14.26 11.89 29.47
C ALA A 215 -13.36 10.70 29.09
N PRO A 216 -13.24 9.63 29.91
CA PRO A 216 -12.26 8.54 29.72
C PRO A 216 -12.35 7.80 28.39
N GLN A 217 -13.39 7.99 27.60
CA GLN A 217 -13.61 7.29 26.32
C GLN A 217 -13.33 8.15 25.06
N ALA A 218 -13.04 9.44 25.23
CA ALA A 218 -12.96 10.39 24.11
C ALA A 218 -11.52 10.89 23.81
N THR A 219 -10.51 10.41 24.52
CA THR A 219 -9.10 10.87 24.44
C THR A 219 -8.28 10.22 23.34
N VAL A 220 -8.90 9.40 22.49
CA VAL A 220 -8.17 8.64 21.49
C VAL A 220 -8.16 9.38 20.16
N PRO A 221 -7.00 9.71 19.58
CA PRO A 221 -6.93 10.28 18.23
C PRO A 221 -7.74 9.44 17.25
N ALA A 222 -8.70 10.07 16.59
CA ALA A 222 -9.55 9.39 15.61
C ALA A 222 -9.01 9.65 14.21
N LEU A 223 -8.65 8.58 13.51
CA LEU A 223 -8.08 8.62 12.16
C LEU A 223 -9.04 7.99 11.15
N GLY A 224 -9.19 8.62 10.01
CA GLY A 224 -9.82 8.03 8.84
C GLY A 224 -8.95 6.89 8.25
N ALA A 225 -9.57 6.00 7.49
CA ALA A 225 -8.83 4.90 6.88
C ALA A 225 -7.74 5.39 5.91
N ALA A 226 -7.98 6.49 5.20
CA ALA A 226 -7.03 7.09 4.27
C ALA A 226 -5.82 7.73 4.98
N ASP A 227 -6.01 8.22 6.20
CA ASP A 227 -4.98 8.93 6.96
C ASP A 227 -4.00 7.98 7.67
N LEU A 228 -4.37 6.71 7.84
CA LEU A 228 -3.62 5.72 8.63
C LEU A 228 -2.19 5.54 8.15
N VAL A 229 -1.99 5.45 6.84
CA VAL A 229 -0.67 5.13 6.27
C VAL A 229 0.25 6.34 6.40
N GLY A 230 -0.26 7.55 6.12
CA GLY A 230 0.46 8.79 6.33
C GLY A 230 0.89 8.96 7.78
N ALA A 231 -0.05 8.83 8.72
CA ALA A 231 0.24 8.92 10.15
C ALA A 231 1.27 7.87 10.63
N ALA A 232 1.24 6.65 10.06
CA ALA A 232 2.23 5.63 10.39
C ALA A 232 3.62 5.99 9.85
N LEU A 233 3.70 6.58 8.64
CA LEU A 233 4.96 7.10 8.10
C LEU A 233 5.53 8.22 8.96
N ASP A 234 4.69 9.15 9.41
CA ASP A 234 5.08 10.25 10.30
C ASP A 234 5.59 9.71 11.64
N ALA A 235 4.91 8.71 12.22
CA ALA A 235 5.33 8.07 13.47
C ALA A 235 6.70 7.37 13.31
N LEU A 236 6.92 6.67 12.19
CA LEU A 236 8.21 6.03 11.90
C LEU A 236 9.32 7.05 11.64
N ALA A 237 9.00 8.20 11.04
CA ALA A 237 9.96 9.29 10.83
C ALA A 237 10.33 10.01 12.14
N ALA A 238 9.36 10.19 13.05
CA ALA A 238 9.55 10.86 14.33
C ALA A 238 10.32 9.99 15.34
N ASP A 239 10.05 8.67 15.38
CA ASP A 239 10.72 7.73 16.32
C ASP A 239 11.67 6.78 15.55
N ARG A 240 12.96 7.17 15.49
CA ARG A 240 14.01 6.33 14.88
C ARG A 240 14.18 4.98 15.57
N GLY A 241 13.88 4.88 16.86
CA GLY A 241 13.93 3.62 17.61
C GLY A 241 12.79 2.68 17.21
N LEU A 242 11.60 3.21 16.93
CA LEU A 242 10.47 2.46 16.39
C LEU A 242 10.81 1.92 15.00
N LEU A 243 11.33 2.76 14.09
CA LEU A 243 11.73 2.35 12.76
C LEU A 243 12.82 1.25 12.80
N ALA A 244 13.85 1.44 13.64
CA ALA A 244 14.92 0.46 13.78
C ALA A 244 14.40 -0.88 14.34
N ALA A 245 13.45 -0.86 15.28
CA ALA A 245 12.83 -2.06 15.82
C ALA A 245 12.02 -2.83 14.75
N GLU A 246 11.24 -2.10 13.91
CA GLU A 246 10.51 -2.72 12.80
C GLU A 246 11.46 -3.30 11.75
N HIS A 247 12.52 -2.60 11.38
CA HIS A 247 13.55 -3.11 10.48
C HIS A 247 14.23 -4.38 11.02
N ALA A 248 14.60 -4.38 12.30
CA ALA A 248 15.22 -5.56 12.93
C ALA A 248 14.27 -6.75 13.03
N ARG A 249 12.96 -6.51 13.20
CA ARG A 249 11.94 -7.52 13.29
C ARG A 249 11.63 -8.19 11.95
N ILE A 250 11.63 -7.41 10.84
CA ILE A 250 11.22 -7.92 9.52
C ILE A 250 12.39 -8.64 8.84
N GLY A 251 12.47 -9.95 9.01
CA GLY A 251 13.45 -10.80 8.31
C GLY A 251 13.08 -11.05 6.85
N LEU A 252 11.77 -11.15 6.56
CA LEU A 252 11.23 -11.31 5.21
C LEU A 252 9.96 -10.48 5.03
N LEU A 253 10.00 -9.52 4.12
CA LEU A 253 8.85 -8.73 3.67
C LEU A 253 8.33 -9.29 2.35
N LEU A 254 7.06 -9.65 2.30
CA LEU A 254 6.36 -10.09 1.10
C LEU A 254 5.23 -9.11 0.82
N VAL A 255 5.10 -8.62 -0.41
CA VAL A 255 4.02 -7.70 -0.76
C VAL A 255 3.35 -8.17 -2.03
N ASP A 256 2.04 -8.37 -1.97
CA ASP A 256 1.23 -8.86 -3.09
C ASP A 256 0.46 -7.71 -3.77
N ASP A 257 0.33 -7.80 -5.09
CA ASP A 257 -0.39 -6.84 -5.93
C ASP A 257 0.04 -5.38 -5.74
N VAL A 258 1.36 -5.15 -5.69
CA VAL A 258 1.94 -3.81 -5.43
C VAL A 258 1.51 -2.74 -6.45
N GLN A 259 1.10 -3.13 -7.66
CA GLN A 259 0.58 -2.22 -8.67
C GLN A 259 -0.72 -1.49 -8.26
N ASN A 260 -1.37 -1.96 -7.22
CA ASN A 260 -2.64 -1.42 -6.72
C ASN A 260 -2.49 -0.55 -5.47
N LEU A 261 -1.27 -0.37 -4.98
CA LEU A 261 -1.00 0.47 -3.80
C LEU A 261 -1.09 1.95 -4.16
N ASP A 262 -1.70 2.72 -3.29
CA ASP A 262 -1.64 4.18 -3.35
C ASP A 262 -0.22 4.68 -3.00
N PRO A 263 0.13 5.95 -3.29
CA PRO A 263 1.48 6.48 -3.08
C PRO A 263 1.99 6.37 -1.64
N GLN A 264 1.14 6.60 -0.64
CA GLN A 264 1.52 6.48 0.76
C GLN A 264 1.81 5.02 1.14
N ALA A 265 0.96 4.10 0.67
CA ALA A 265 1.16 2.66 0.87
C ALA A 265 2.45 2.18 0.18
N ALA A 266 2.72 2.65 -1.05
CA ALA A 266 3.95 2.34 -1.76
C ALA A 266 5.19 2.89 -1.02
N LEU A 267 5.13 4.12 -0.49
CA LEU A 267 6.20 4.70 0.31
C LEU A 267 6.45 3.91 1.60
N LEU A 268 5.40 3.50 2.30
CA LEU A 268 5.53 2.65 3.50
C LEU A 268 6.23 1.33 3.17
N VAL A 269 5.83 0.66 2.07
CA VAL A 269 6.49 -0.56 1.59
C VAL A 269 7.97 -0.32 1.29
N GLN A 270 8.31 0.80 0.62
CA GLN A 270 9.72 1.15 0.35
C GLN A 270 10.52 1.37 1.65
N VAL A 271 9.95 2.08 2.62
CA VAL A 271 10.60 2.30 3.92
C VAL A 271 10.89 0.96 4.61
N LEU A 272 9.92 0.05 4.64
CA LEU A 272 10.09 -1.26 5.26
C LEU A 272 11.09 -2.14 4.49
N ALA A 273 11.03 -2.16 3.15
CA ALA A 273 11.90 -2.98 2.32
C ALA A 273 13.38 -2.60 2.45
N ARG A 274 13.69 -1.32 2.69
CA ARG A 274 15.08 -0.85 2.89
C ARG A 274 15.74 -1.44 4.13
N GLY A 275 14.97 -1.78 5.16
CA GLY A 275 15.50 -2.31 6.41
C GLY A 275 15.22 -3.80 6.62
N ALA A 276 14.37 -4.42 5.80
CA ALA A 276 14.09 -5.85 5.88
C ALA A 276 15.32 -6.70 5.47
N GLY A 277 15.45 -7.88 6.07
CA GLY A 277 16.51 -8.82 5.67
C GLY A 277 16.40 -9.26 4.21
N ALA A 278 15.17 -9.48 3.74
CA ALA A 278 14.80 -9.66 2.33
C ALA A 278 13.42 -9.08 2.06
N ALA A 279 13.15 -8.67 0.82
CA ALA A 279 11.83 -8.22 0.38
C ALA A 279 11.49 -8.82 -0.99
N VAL A 280 10.25 -9.27 -1.17
CA VAL A 280 9.71 -9.72 -2.45
C VAL A 280 8.47 -8.90 -2.78
N LEU A 281 8.56 -8.11 -3.85
CA LEU A 281 7.51 -7.22 -4.32
C LEU A 281 6.83 -7.85 -5.55
N ALA A 282 5.63 -8.40 -5.35
CA ALA A 282 4.92 -9.12 -6.40
C ALA A 282 3.87 -8.25 -7.06
N GLY A 283 3.82 -8.26 -8.40
CA GLY A 283 2.84 -7.49 -9.13
C GLY A 283 2.82 -7.70 -10.64
N ASP A 284 1.90 -7.02 -11.27
CA ASP A 284 1.76 -6.93 -12.71
C ASP A 284 1.32 -5.51 -13.10
N PRO A 285 2.21 -4.70 -13.70
CA PRO A 285 1.85 -3.35 -14.14
C PRO A 285 0.62 -3.31 -15.07
N ASN A 286 0.41 -4.38 -15.86
CA ASN A 286 -0.72 -4.46 -16.77
C ASN A 286 -2.07 -4.73 -16.08
N GLN A 287 -2.07 -5.00 -14.77
CA GLN A 287 -3.27 -5.18 -13.96
C GLN A 287 -3.53 -3.99 -13.00
N ALA A 288 -2.88 -2.84 -13.21
CA ALA A 288 -3.10 -1.64 -12.44
C ALA A 288 -4.47 -1.02 -12.75
N VAL A 289 -5.44 -1.17 -11.84
CA VAL A 289 -6.82 -0.67 -12.02
C VAL A 289 -7.15 0.51 -11.12
N PHE A 290 -6.28 0.88 -10.20
CA PHE A 290 -6.48 1.95 -9.22
C PHE A 290 -5.67 3.23 -9.52
N GLY A 291 -5.26 3.45 -10.78
CA GLY A 291 -4.61 4.69 -11.19
C GLY A 291 -5.43 5.94 -10.87
N PHE A 292 -6.77 5.86 -10.91
CA PHE A 292 -7.66 6.95 -10.50
C PHE A 292 -7.54 7.31 -9.00
N ARG A 293 -7.05 6.39 -8.16
CA ARG A 293 -6.69 6.62 -6.75
C ARG A 293 -5.24 7.05 -6.56
N GLY A 294 -4.48 7.14 -7.64
CA GLY A 294 -3.07 7.51 -7.61
C GLY A 294 -2.12 6.32 -7.50
N ALA A 295 -2.61 5.09 -7.59
CA ALA A 295 -1.73 3.94 -7.67
C ALA A 295 -0.81 4.06 -8.89
N ASP A 296 0.49 3.84 -8.64
CA ASP A 296 1.52 3.86 -9.67
C ASP A 296 2.26 2.52 -9.64
N ALA A 297 1.99 1.71 -10.65
CA ALA A 297 2.62 0.40 -10.80
C ALA A 297 4.15 0.49 -10.93
N GLY A 298 4.66 1.57 -11.52
CA GLY A 298 6.09 1.81 -11.70
C GLY A 298 6.83 2.04 -10.39
N ALA A 299 6.20 2.69 -9.42
CA ALA A 299 6.84 3.09 -8.17
C ALA A 299 7.56 1.95 -7.42
N LEU A 300 7.08 0.70 -7.55
CA LEU A 300 7.65 -0.47 -6.90
C LEU A 300 8.11 -1.57 -7.88
N LEU A 301 7.65 -1.55 -9.12
CA LEU A 301 7.94 -2.61 -10.09
C LEU A 301 8.97 -2.20 -11.16
N ASP A 302 9.21 -0.90 -11.35
CA ASP A 302 10.26 -0.41 -12.25
C ASP A 302 11.62 -0.34 -11.52
N GLY A 303 12.70 -0.42 -12.28
CA GLY A 303 14.07 -0.32 -11.76
C GLY A 303 14.97 -1.44 -12.27
N ASP A 304 16.28 -1.31 -11.98
CA ASP A 304 17.34 -2.21 -12.47
C ASP A 304 17.66 -3.36 -11.49
N GLY A 305 16.94 -3.48 -10.38
CA GLY A 305 17.17 -4.52 -9.38
C GLY A 305 16.73 -5.92 -9.85
N PRO A 306 17.09 -6.98 -9.09
CA PRO A 306 16.76 -8.37 -9.42
C PRO A 306 15.23 -8.56 -9.63
N ALA A 307 14.88 -9.28 -10.70
CA ALA A 307 13.49 -9.58 -11.02
C ALA A 307 13.32 -11.04 -11.46
N VAL A 308 12.29 -11.67 -10.95
CA VAL A 308 11.82 -13.00 -11.37
C VAL A 308 10.55 -12.81 -12.18
N GLN A 309 10.50 -13.38 -13.38
CA GLN A 309 9.33 -13.28 -14.25
C GLN A 309 8.61 -14.63 -14.35
N LEU A 310 7.32 -14.64 -14.00
CA LEU A 310 6.44 -15.79 -14.15
C LEU A 310 5.67 -15.67 -15.48
N THR A 311 5.81 -16.66 -16.34
CA THR A 311 5.23 -16.64 -17.69
C THR A 311 4.09 -17.65 -17.87
N ALA A 312 4.02 -18.71 -17.06
CA ALA A 312 2.98 -19.73 -17.16
C ALA A 312 1.76 -19.38 -16.32
N SER A 313 0.60 -19.20 -16.95
CA SER A 313 -0.67 -18.97 -16.26
C SER A 313 -1.36 -20.31 -15.96
N HIS A 314 -1.65 -20.57 -14.69
CA HIS A 314 -2.42 -21.73 -14.23
C HIS A 314 -3.93 -21.46 -14.15
N ARG A 315 -4.38 -20.30 -14.58
CA ARG A 315 -5.79 -19.86 -14.58
C ARG A 315 -6.38 -19.74 -15.96
N CYS A 316 -5.59 -19.24 -16.91
CA CYS A 316 -6.06 -18.91 -18.25
C CYS A 316 -5.84 -20.10 -19.19
N ALA A 317 -6.89 -20.52 -19.90
CA ALA A 317 -6.74 -21.42 -21.05
C ALA A 317 -5.84 -20.77 -22.13
N PRO A 318 -5.18 -21.55 -23.00
CA PRO A 318 -4.23 -21.01 -23.99
C PRO A 318 -4.78 -19.87 -24.88
N ALA A 319 -6.04 -19.96 -25.28
CA ALA A 319 -6.69 -18.93 -26.09
C ALA A 319 -6.86 -17.60 -25.31
N VAL A 320 -7.25 -17.70 -24.02
CA VAL A 320 -7.40 -16.54 -23.13
C VAL A 320 -6.03 -15.90 -22.85
N ALA A 321 -4.99 -16.72 -22.59
CA ALA A 321 -3.64 -16.23 -22.36
C ALA A 321 -3.09 -15.47 -23.57
N ARG A 322 -3.33 -15.94 -24.81
CA ARG A 322 -2.97 -15.22 -26.04
C ARG A 322 -3.69 -13.89 -26.16
N ALA A 323 -4.99 -13.85 -25.89
CA ALA A 323 -5.77 -12.61 -25.92
C ALA A 323 -5.28 -11.59 -24.87
N VAL A 324 -5.03 -12.02 -23.65
CA VAL A 324 -4.49 -11.18 -22.57
C VAL A 324 -3.11 -10.64 -22.93
N SER A 325 -2.22 -11.47 -23.47
CA SER A 325 -0.88 -11.05 -23.91
C SER A 325 -0.96 -10.03 -25.05
N GLY A 326 -1.88 -10.20 -26.00
CA GLY A 326 -2.11 -9.25 -27.09
C GLY A 326 -2.63 -7.89 -26.59
N LEU A 327 -3.58 -7.91 -25.65
CA LEU A 327 -4.11 -6.68 -25.04
C LEU A 327 -3.06 -5.95 -24.19
N ALA A 328 -2.25 -6.69 -23.43
CA ALA A 328 -1.18 -6.11 -22.63
C ALA A 328 -0.18 -5.30 -23.46
N GLY A 329 0.07 -5.72 -24.71
CA GLY A 329 0.92 -4.98 -25.65
C GLY A 329 0.35 -3.65 -26.14
N LEU A 330 -0.97 -3.42 -25.97
CA LEU A 330 -1.66 -2.21 -26.38
C LEU A 330 -1.81 -1.19 -25.22
N LEU A 331 -1.49 -1.58 -23.99
CA LEU A 331 -1.62 -0.68 -22.83
C LEU A 331 -0.51 0.36 -22.84
N PRO A 332 -0.84 1.66 -22.67
CA PRO A 332 0.15 2.72 -22.69
C PRO A 332 1.02 2.72 -21.42
N GLY A 333 2.32 2.96 -21.57
CA GLY A 333 3.20 3.43 -20.49
C GLY A 333 3.68 2.42 -19.46
N LEU A 334 3.41 1.11 -19.61
CA LEU A 334 3.67 0.12 -18.57
C LEU A 334 4.86 -0.84 -18.87
N GLY A 335 5.83 -0.42 -19.66
CA GLY A 335 7.00 -1.24 -20.00
C GLY A 335 6.68 -2.37 -20.98
N PRO A 336 7.61 -3.29 -21.27
CA PRO A 336 7.39 -4.36 -22.23
C PRO A 336 6.25 -5.27 -21.78
N ALA A 337 5.33 -5.56 -22.71
CA ALA A 337 4.23 -6.48 -22.47
C ALA A 337 4.76 -7.84 -22.02
N ARG A 338 4.22 -8.35 -20.92
CA ARG A 338 4.59 -9.65 -20.37
C ARG A 338 3.71 -10.71 -20.97
N ALA A 339 4.23 -11.42 -21.96
CA ALA A 339 3.55 -12.56 -22.54
C ALA A 339 3.35 -13.67 -21.49
N ILE A 340 2.16 -14.25 -21.48
CA ILE A 340 1.86 -15.43 -20.66
C ILE A 340 1.46 -16.59 -21.55
N THR A 341 1.82 -17.82 -21.14
CA THR A 341 1.32 -19.06 -21.72
C THR A 341 0.19 -19.59 -20.85
N GLY A 342 -0.86 -20.13 -21.46
CA GLY A 342 -1.99 -20.71 -20.73
C GLY A 342 -1.71 -22.14 -20.30
N ALA A 343 -2.43 -22.60 -19.24
CA ALA A 343 -2.47 -24.00 -18.86
C ALA A 343 -3.28 -24.80 -19.88
N GLU A 344 -2.83 -26.01 -20.20
CA GLU A 344 -3.57 -26.99 -20.99
C GLU A 344 -4.74 -27.60 -20.23
#